data_dba36bea192f999ca8555c8ed919ccf2
#
_entry.id   dba36bea192f999ca8555c8ed919ccf2
#
_cell.length_a   1.000
_cell.length_b   1.000
_cell.length_c   1.000
_cell.angle_alpha   90.00
_cell.angle_beta   90.00
_cell.angle_gamma   90.00
#
_symmetry.space_group_name_H-M   'P 1'
#
loop_
_entity.id
_entity.type
_entity.pdbx_description
1 polymer ?
#
loop_
_entity_poly.entity_id
_entity_poly.type
_entity_poly.pdbx_seq_one_letter_code
_entity_poly.pdbx_strand_id
1 'polypeptide(L)'
;MVSSFGRRAFLKGAAALALASCAPAATGGANPSASISKALVPFKWLFGFTISAGADLPVVIARELGYYKQQGLDFSWDFTTDSTGIRLIGTGQYQAGSVSDAAAPVNFINQGVPLRIIDLMTQRGARALAVKKGSGITRPKDFEGKKVGIKTTPWTEYLVMLATDKVDRTKITEVPVGFSSVELKDGIVDVLPVFTGNEPFVLKNQLNTEVDLLLPDQFGYPPIGTSTVVNANYAKSNPAEVTAFLRATLKGAEYMVANKAESVQIAVQYAGPGKTREQHEFQYDVTVRDLVSGIAATKGIGYVTPAQWQAQLDLLSDLKVITAKPKVEDVLDTSFLDKVLKDGKLVWPG
;
A
#
# COMPACT_ATOMS: atom_id res chain seq x y z
N MET A 1 5.85 -20.81 46.68
CA MET A 1 4.75 -21.34 47.52
C MET A 1 3.66 -21.84 46.58
N VAL A 2 3.42 -23.13 46.67
CA VAL A 2 2.51 -23.94 45.89
C VAL A 2 1.11 -23.80 46.46
N SER A 3 0.05 -23.72 45.65
CA SER A 3 -1.23 -24.33 46.00
C SER A 3 -2.01 -24.65 44.74
N SER A 4 -2.19 -25.94 44.57
CA SER A 4 -3.11 -26.65 43.68
C SER A 4 -4.48 -26.82 44.36
N PHE A 5 -5.58 -26.80 43.61
CA PHE A 5 -6.88 -27.44 43.87
C PHE A 5 -7.66 -27.41 42.56
N GLY A 6 -8.29 -28.42 42.02
CA GLY A 6 -8.72 -29.71 42.50
C GLY A 6 -9.91 -30.14 41.62
N ARG A 7 -9.75 -31.28 40.92
CA ARG A 7 -10.80 -31.91 40.08
C ARG A 7 -11.99 -32.37 40.94
N ARG A 8 -13.21 -32.20 40.44
CA ARG A 8 -14.34 -33.10 40.83
C ARG A 8 -15.21 -33.40 39.60
N ALA A 9 -15.20 -34.67 39.24
CA ALA A 9 -16.13 -35.32 38.36
C ALA A 9 -17.45 -35.62 39.11
N PHE A 10 -18.59 -35.57 38.41
CA PHE A 10 -19.82 -36.25 38.82
C PHE A 10 -20.44 -36.99 37.61
N LEU A 11 -20.52 -38.28 37.79
CA LEU A 11 -21.22 -39.27 36.93
C LEU A 11 -22.58 -39.59 37.53
N LYS A 12 -23.49 -40.09 36.64
CA LYS A 12 -24.73 -40.88 36.81
C LYS A 12 -26.01 -40.07 36.61
N GLY A 13 -26.88 -40.48 35.70
CA GLY A 13 -27.74 -41.61 35.65
C GLY A 13 -28.62 -41.68 34.42
N ALA A 14 -28.77 -42.87 33.89
CA ALA A 14 -29.61 -43.23 32.77
C ALA A 14 -31.05 -43.48 33.22
N ALA A 15 -32.05 -43.21 32.36
CA ALA A 15 -33.31 -43.92 32.31
C ALA A 15 -33.94 -43.82 30.92
N ALA A 16 -34.12 -44.95 30.28
CA ALA A 16 -34.83 -45.13 29.03
C ALA A 16 -36.32 -45.25 29.27
N LEU A 17 -37.16 -44.67 28.42
CA LEU A 17 -38.52 -45.07 28.20
C LEU A 17 -38.90 -44.91 26.74
N ALA A 18 -39.06 -46.01 26.06
CA ALA A 18 -39.61 -46.11 24.71
C ALA A 18 -41.12 -46.00 24.75
N LEU A 19 -41.71 -45.16 23.93
CA LEU A 19 -43.09 -45.26 23.50
C LEU A 19 -43.17 -45.04 21.99
N ALA A 20 -43.54 -46.10 21.31
CA ALA A 20 -43.90 -46.14 19.91
C ALA A 20 -45.28 -45.50 19.70
N SER A 21 -45.39 -44.57 18.77
CA SER A 21 -46.65 -44.15 18.18
C SER A 21 -46.47 -43.94 16.66
N CYS A 22 -47.17 -44.75 15.91
CA CYS A 22 -47.32 -44.64 14.46
C CYS A 22 -48.16 -43.43 14.11
N ALA A 23 -47.71 -42.62 13.19
CA ALA A 23 -48.52 -41.65 12.43
C ALA A 23 -48.01 -41.50 10.98
N PRO A 24 -48.85 -41.12 10.03
CA PRO A 24 -48.74 -41.53 8.64
C PRO A 24 -47.81 -40.65 7.82
N ALA A 25 -47.30 -41.21 6.72
CA ALA A 25 -46.47 -40.60 5.74
C ALA A 25 -47.15 -39.37 5.12
N ALA A 26 -46.52 -38.19 5.27
CA ALA A 26 -46.77 -36.99 4.47
C ALA A 26 -45.67 -36.90 3.44
N THR A 27 -46.05 -37.06 2.19
CA THR A 27 -45.24 -36.83 1.00
C THR A 27 -44.96 -35.35 0.80
N GLY A 28 -43.74 -35.00 0.45
CA GLY A 28 -43.41 -33.72 -0.15
C GLY A 28 -42.77 -32.71 0.80
N GLY A 29 -41.51 -32.94 1.17
CA GLY A 29 -40.63 -31.92 1.71
C GLY A 29 -39.44 -31.72 0.76
N ALA A 30 -39.43 -30.61 0.04
CA ALA A 30 -38.28 -30.20 -0.71
C ALA A 30 -37.06 -30.16 0.22
N ASN A 31 -36.03 -30.91 -0.10
CA ASN A 31 -34.71 -30.75 0.51
C ASN A 31 -34.32 -29.29 0.41
N PRO A 32 -34.03 -28.55 1.48
CA PRO A 32 -33.30 -27.33 1.36
C PRO A 32 -31.94 -27.71 0.76
N SER A 33 -31.71 -27.31 -0.47
CA SER A 33 -30.38 -27.34 -1.04
C SER A 33 -29.44 -26.67 -0.04
N ALA A 34 -28.69 -27.46 0.69
CA ALA A 34 -27.57 -26.97 1.46
C ALA A 34 -26.65 -26.28 0.45
N SER A 35 -26.68 -24.97 0.39
CA SER A 35 -25.69 -24.20 -0.32
C SER A 35 -24.35 -24.61 0.28
N ILE A 36 -23.60 -25.42 -0.43
CA ILE A 36 -22.22 -25.74 -0.06
C ILE A 36 -21.49 -24.40 -0.09
N SER A 37 -21.33 -23.80 1.08
CA SER A 37 -20.49 -22.61 1.24
C SER A 37 -19.11 -23.02 0.73
N LYS A 38 -18.73 -22.49 -0.43
CA LYS A 38 -17.40 -22.73 -0.99
C LYS A 38 -16.39 -22.29 0.06
N ALA A 39 -15.46 -23.17 0.43
CA ALA A 39 -14.43 -22.83 1.39
C ALA A 39 -13.65 -21.62 0.90
N LEU A 40 -13.40 -20.67 1.79
CA LEU A 40 -12.60 -19.49 1.48
C LEU A 40 -11.17 -19.89 1.17
N VAL A 41 -10.54 -19.23 0.21
CA VAL A 41 -9.15 -19.48 -0.20
C VAL A 41 -8.22 -18.56 0.60
N PRO A 42 -7.20 -19.08 1.29
CA PRO A 42 -6.24 -18.25 2.02
C PRO A 42 -5.51 -17.28 1.09
N PHE A 43 -5.46 -16.00 1.47
CA PHE A 43 -4.69 -14.98 0.76
C PHE A 43 -3.98 -14.09 1.79
N LYS A 44 -2.64 -14.08 1.74
CA LYS A 44 -1.79 -13.36 2.69
C LYS A 44 -1.17 -12.12 2.06
N TRP A 45 -1.34 -11.01 2.74
CA TRP A 45 -0.75 -9.72 2.40
C TRP A 45 0.42 -9.38 3.32
N LEU A 46 1.46 -8.76 2.79
CA LEU A 46 2.58 -8.27 3.57
C LEU A 46 2.61 -6.74 3.56
N PHE A 47 2.43 -6.13 4.73
CA PHE A 47 2.65 -4.70 4.91
C PHE A 47 4.14 -4.41 5.10
N GLY A 48 4.67 -3.43 4.38
CA GLY A 48 6.03 -2.91 4.57
C GLY A 48 6.15 -1.90 5.71
N PHE A 49 5.01 -1.49 6.31
CA PHE A 49 4.96 -0.48 7.36
C PHE A 49 3.71 -0.62 8.23
N THR A 50 3.65 0.16 9.34
CA THR A 50 2.45 0.22 10.18
C THR A 50 1.25 0.81 9.42
N ILE A 51 0.05 0.33 9.75
CA ILE A 51 -1.19 0.84 9.15
C ILE A 51 -1.39 2.31 9.52
N SER A 52 -1.86 3.07 8.56
CA SER A 52 -2.20 4.48 8.70
C SER A 52 -3.24 4.86 7.64
N ALA A 53 -3.67 6.12 7.60
CA ALA A 53 -4.58 6.60 6.55
C ALA A 53 -3.88 6.82 5.18
N GLY A 54 -2.87 6.00 4.89
CA GLY A 54 -2.07 6.01 3.66
C GLY A 54 -2.60 5.09 2.56
N ALA A 55 -1.77 4.86 1.55
CA ALA A 55 -2.11 4.12 0.33
C ALA A 55 -2.53 2.66 0.57
N ASP A 56 -2.17 2.07 1.70
CA ASP A 56 -2.55 0.69 2.07
C ASP A 56 -3.87 0.61 2.85
N LEU A 57 -4.48 1.75 3.21
CA LEU A 57 -5.75 1.75 3.95
C LEU A 57 -6.90 1.06 3.19
N PRO A 58 -7.00 1.12 1.86
CA PRO A 58 -7.98 0.35 1.10
C PRO A 58 -7.98 -1.16 1.40
N VAL A 59 -6.80 -1.75 1.63
CA VAL A 59 -6.64 -3.17 1.97
C VAL A 59 -7.28 -3.47 3.34
N VAL A 60 -7.06 -2.59 4.31
CA VAL A 60 -7.64 -2.72 5.67
C VAL A 60 -9.15 -2.55 5.62
N ILE A 61 -9.64 -1.53 4.92
CA ILE A 61 -11.07 -1.28 4.72
C ILE A 61 -11.76 -2.48 4.06
N ALA A 62 -11.15 -3.03 3.00
CA ALA A 62 -11.71 -4.17 2.29
C ALA A 62 -11.85 -5.40 3.20
N ARG A 63 -10.91 -5.62 4.11
CA ARG A 63 -11.00 -6.69 5.10
C ARG A 63 -12.08 -6.41 6.13
N GLU A 64 -12.10 -5.22 6.72
CA GLU A 64 -13.06 -4.84 7.78
C GLU A 64 -14.51 -4.91 7.29
N LEU A 65 -14.75 -4.48 6.04
CA LEU A 65 -16.07 -4.52 5.43
C LEU A 65 -16.41 -5.88 4.79
N GLY A 66 -15.52 -6.88 4.93
CA GLY A 66 -15.73 -8.24 4.45
C GLY A 66 -15.71 -8.40 2.93
N TYR A 67 -15.15 -7.44 2.18
CA TYR A 67 -15.10 -7.50 0.71
C TYR A 67 -14.26 -8.68 0.21
N TYR A 68 -13.18 -9.03 0.89
CA TYR A 68 -12.41 -10.23 0.55
C TYR A 68 -13.22 -11.51 0.73
N LYS A 69 -14.00 -11.63 1.83
CA LYS A 69 -14.88 -12.78 2.04
C LYS A 69 -15.96 -12.88 0.96
N GLN A 70 -16.53 -11.74 0.54
CA GLN A 70 -17.50 -11.70 -0.57
C GLN A 70 -16.88 -12.18 -1.89
N GLN A 71 -15.57 -12.01 -2.05
CA GLN A 71 -14.81 -12.51 -3.19
C GLN A 71 -14.24 -13.93 -2.98
N GLY A 72 -14.61 -14.62 -1.91
CA GLY A 72 -14.18 -15.99 -1.64
C GLY A 72 -12.79 -16.14 -1.02
N LEU A 73 -12.21 -15.06 -0.47
CA LEU A 73 -10.88 -15.06 0.12
C LEU A 73 -10.92 -15.04 1.65
N ASP A 74 -10.12 -15.90 2.27
CA ASP A 74 -9.74 -15.82 3.69
C ASP A 74 -8.48 -14.96 3.80
N PHE A 75 -8.71 -13.66 3.95
CA PHE A 75 -7.66 -12.66 3.87
C PHE A 75 -7.00 -12.40 5.22
N SER A 76 -5.68 -12.46 5.24
CA SER A 76 -4.87 -12.11 6.43
C SER A 76 -3.65 -11.28 6.04
N TRP A 77 -3.00 -10.65 7.02
CA TRP A 77 -1.79 -9.89 6.80
C TRP A 77 -0.78 -10.08 7.91
N ASP A 78 0.47 -9.78 7.57
CA ASP A 78 1.58 -9.62 8.49
C ASP A 78 2.34 -8.32 8.18
N PHE A 79 3.28 -7.97 9.03
CA PHE A 79 4.13 -6.78 8.90
C PHE A 79 5.59 -7.18 8.74
N THR A 80 6.31 -6.40 7.95
CA THR A 80 7.78 -6.42 7.94
C THR A 80 8.30 -4.99 8.06
N THR A 81 9.42 -4.82 8.72
CA THR A 81 10.17 -3.56 8.73
C THR A 81 11.43 -3.65 7.88
N ASP A 82 11.65 -4.82 7.28
CA ASP A 82 12.82 -5.11 6.48
C ASP A 82 12.56 -4.77 5.01
N SER A 83 13.49 -4.05 4.39
CA SER A 83 13.51 -3.79 2.95
C SER A 83 13.53 -5.06 2.10
N THR A 84 13.81 -6.21 2.70
CA THR A 84 13.76 -7.54 2.06
C THR A 84 12.36 -8.15 2.03
N GLY A 85 11.35 -7.51 2.62
CA GLY A 85 9.96 -8.00 2.65
C GLY A 85 9.40 -8.37 1.27
N ILE A 86 9.75 -7.63 0.23
CA ILE A 86 9.45 -7.96 -1.17
C ILE A 86 9.93 -9.38 -1.56
N ARG A 87 11.05 -9.85 -1.02
CA ARG A 87 11.58 -11.19 -1.26
C ARG A 87 10.66 -12.27 -0.72
N LEU A 88 9.99 -12.03 0.41
CA LEU A 88 9.02 -12.96 1.01
C LEU A 88 7.79 -13.16 0.10
N ILE A 89 7.40 -12.12 -0.65
CA ILE A 89 6.39 -12.25 -1.70
C ILE A 89 6.93 -13.12 -2.84
N GLY A 90 8.16 -12.88 -3.27
CA GLY A 90 8.81 -13.67 -4.32
C GLY A 90 8.94 -15.16 -3.98
N THR A 91 9.17 -15.52 -2.71
CA THR A 91 9.21 -16.93 -2.27
C THR A 91 7.84 -17.61 -2.19
N GLY A 92 6.73 -16.84 -2.30
CA GLY A 92 5.36 -17.34 -2.18
C GLY A 92 4.89 -17.48 -0.73
N GLN A 93 5.65 -17.00 0.25
CA GLN A 93 5.20 -16.96 1.65
C GLN A 93 4.01 -16.01 1.81
N TYR A 94 3.98 -14.94 1.03
CA TYR A 94 2.86 -14.02 0.88
C TYR A 94 2.46 -13.95 -0.60
N GLN A 95 1.17 -13.79 -0.87
CA GLN A 95 0.66 -13.69 -2.22
C GLN A 95 0.90 -12.31 -2.81
N ALA A 96 0.81 -11.27 -1.96
CA ALA A 96 0.93 -9.88 -2.39
C ALA A 96 1.44 -8.96 -1.27
N GLY A 97 1.80 -7.74 -1.66
CA GLY A 97 2.14 -6.62 -0.77
C GLY A 97 2.23 -5.32 -1.56
N SER A 98 2.47 -4.20 -0.88
CA SER A 98 2.64 -2.90 -1.53
C SER A 98 4.09 -2.49 -1.66
N VAL A 99 4.36 -1.68 -2.67
CA VAL A 99 5.65 -1.02 -2.87
C VAL A 99 5.42 0.44 -3.26
N SER A 100 6.17 1.34 -2.64
CA SER A 100 6.17 2.78 -2.96
C SER A 100 7.47 3.23 -3.62
N ASP A 101 8.40 2.31 -3.89
CA ASP A 101 9.65 2.52 -4.58
C ASP A 101 9.67 1.64 -5.83
N ALA A 102 9.71 2.25 -7.00
CA ALA A 102 9.68 1.51 -8.27
C ALA A 102 10.98 0.74 -8.56
N ALA A 103 12.11 1.17 -8.02
CA ALA A 103 13.41 0.54 -8.29
C ALA A 103 13.56 -0.81 -7.56
N ALA A 104 13.05 -0.91 -6.34
CA ALA A 104 13.20 -2.11 -5.53
C ALA A 104 12.60 -3.37 -6.20
N PRO A 105 11.32 -3.40 -6.62
CA PRO A 105 10.77 -4.58 -7.29
C PRO A 105 11.48 -4.89 -8.60
N VAL A 106 11.90 -3.90 -9.38
CA VAL A 106 12.62 -4.11 -10.64
C VAL A 106 13.97 -4.76 -10.40
N ASN A 107 14.72 -4.33 -9.38
CA ASN A 107 16.00 -4.96 -9.05
C ASN A 107 15.84 -6.41 -8.58
N PHE A 108 14.78 -6.74 -7.85
CA PHE A 108 14.46 -8.12 -7.48
C PHE A 108 14.05 -8.97 -8.70
N ILE A 109 13.26 -8.43 -9.61
CA ILE A 109 12.92 -9.10 -10.88
C ILE A 109 14.18 -9.39 -11.70
N ASN A 110 15.11 -8.44 -11.80
CA ASN A 110 16.40 -8.63 -12.47
C ASN A 110 17.27 -9.73 -11.82
N GLN A 111 17.07 -9.99 -10.53
CA GLN A 111 17.71 -11.11 -9.80
C GLN A 111 16.96 -12.44 -9.95
N GLY A 112 15.91 -12.48 -10.76
CA GLY A 112 15.09 -13.69 -10.98
C GLY A 112 14.03 -13.94 -9.91
N VAL A 113 13.75 -12.98 -9.03
CA VAL A 113 12.67 -13.11 -8.06
C VAL A 113 11.33 -12.98 -8.80
N PRO A 114 10.41 -13.96 -8.68
CA PRO A 114 9.17 -13.99 -9.45
C PRO A 114 8.13 -13.01 -8.90
N LEU A 115 8.18 -11.78 -9.36
CA LEU A 115 7.29 -10.69 -8.97
C LEU A 115 6.57 -10.10 -10.19
N ARG A 116 5.39 -9.52 -9.98
CA ARG A 116 4.64 -8.70 -10.94
C ARG A 116 3.95 -7.57 -10.22
N ILE A 117 3.90 -6.42 -10.85
CA ILE A 117 3.06 -5.28 -10.45
C ILE A 117 1.74 -5.40 -11.19
N ILE A 118 0.62 -5.16 -10.51
CA ILE A 118 -0.72 -5.37 -11.08
C ILE A 118 -1.60 -4.12 -11.05
N ASP A 119 -1.18 -3.06 -10.36
CA ASP A 119 -1.91 -1.79 -10.28
C ASP A 119 -0.97 -0.62 -9.98
N LEU A 120 -1.56 0.59 -9.96
CA LEU A 120 -0.94 1.80 -9.42
C LEU A 120 -1.95 2.46 -8.47
N MET A 121 -1.92 2.07 -7.20
CA MET A 121 -2.91 2.52 -6.23
C MET A 121 -2.92 4.04 -6.08
N THR A 122 -1.77 4.68 -5.96
CA THR A 122 -1.66 6.15 -5.97
C THR A 122 -0.94 6.63 -7.22
N GLN A 123 -1.47 7.65 -7.86
CA GLN A 123 -0.93 8.20 -9.12
C GLN A 123 0.27 9.12 -8.90
N ARG A 124 0.64 9.38 -7.65
CA ARG A 124 1.80 10.17 -7.25
C ARG A 124 2.51 9.49 -6.08
N GLY A 125 3.83 9.55 -6.06
CA GLY A 125 4.66 9.09 -4.95
C GLY A 125 4.42 9.91 -3.68
N ALA A 126 4.54 9.25 -2.55
CA ALA A 126 4.35 9.89 -1.24
C ALA A 126 5.57 10.70 -0.78
N ARG A 127 6.68 10.75 -1.55
CA ARG A 127 7.93 11.41 -1.16
C ARG A 127 8.02 12.80 -1.77
N ALA A 128 8.59 13.73 -1.01
CA ALA A 128 8.88 15.10 -1.45
C ALA A 128 10.10 15.65 -0.70
N LEU A 129 10.58 16.81 -1.13
CA LEU A 129 11.58 17.58 -0.41
C LEU A 129 10.91 18.83 0.17
N ALA A 130 10.97 18.99 1.49
CA ALA A 130 10.41 20.13 2.20
C ALA A 130 11.50 21.19 2.43
N VAL A 131 11.14 22.44 2.22
CA VAL A 131 11.95 23.61 2.52
C VAL A 131 11.14 24.60 3.36
N LYS A 132 11.77 25.40 4.21
CA LYS A 132 11.04 26.42 4.94
C LYS A 132 10.40 27.41 3.96
N LYS A 133 9.16 27.75 4.20
CA LYS A 133 8.45 28.76 3.42
C LYS A 133 9.21 30.08 3.44
N GLY A 134 9.40 30.68 2.26
CA GLY A 134 10.18 31.92 2.11
C GLY A 134 11.70 31.74 2.18
N SER A 135 12.22 30.51 2.15
CA SER A 135 13.66 30.21 2.13
C SER A 135 14.37 30.66 0.82
N GLY A 136 13.61 30.95 -0.23
CA GLY A 136 14.14 31.22 -1.56
C GLY A 136 14.51 29.96 -2.35
N ILE A 137 14.34 28.77 -1.78
CA ILE A 137 14.58 27.48 -2.47
C ILE A 137 13.28 27.07 -3.17
N THR A 138 13.28 27.08 -4.49
CA THR A 138 12.07 26.82 -5.32
C THR A 138 12.27 25.68 -6.31
N ARG A 139 13.50 25.26 -6.53
CA ARG A 139 13.89 24.22 -7.48
C ARG A 139 15.16 23.50 -7.03
N PRO A 140 15.44 22.28 -7.55
CA PRO A 140 16.64 21.54 -7.16
C PRO A 140 17.97 22.27 -7.36
N LYS A 141 18.06 23.15 -8.37
CA LYS A 141 19.28 23.94 -8.60
C LYS A 141 19.64 24.83 -7.41
N ASP A 142 18.65 25.25 -6.63
CA ASP A 142 18.86 26.09 -5.45
C ASP A 142 19.51 25.34 -4.28
N PHE A 143 19.69 24.00 -4.41
CA PHE A 143 20.36 23.18 -3.38
C PHE A 143 21.90 23.35 -3.38
N GLU A 144 22.48 23.90 -4.43
CA GLU A 144 23.91 24.20 -4.44
C GLU A 144 24.27 25.19 -3.32
N GLY A 145 25.25 24.82 -2.50
CA GLY A 145 25.62 25.54 -1.27
C GLY A 145 24.74 25.33 -0.07
N LYS A 146 23.71 24.42 -0.15
CA LYS A 146 22.79 24.12 0.94
C LYS A 146 23.07 22.78 1.61
N LYS A 147 22.48 22.61 2.80
CA LYS A 147 22.49 21.34 3.54
C LYS A 147 21.22 20.58 3.22
N VAL A 148 21.37 19.42 2.59
CA VAL A 148 20.25 18.54 2.23
C VAL A 148 20.26 17.30 3.11
N GLY A 149 19.14 17.05 3.79
CA GLY A 149 18.95 15.86 4.61
C GLY A 149 18.89 14.59 3.75
N ILE A 150 19.54 13.52 4.20
CA ILE A 150 19.52 12.19 3.57
C ILE A 150 19.05 11.18 4.60
N LYS A 151 17.89 10.55 4.35
CA LYS A 151 17.37 9.43 5.17
C LYS A 151 17.98 8.12 4.66
N THR A 152 18.71 7.41 5.52
CA THR A 152 19.36 6.11 5.24
C THR A 152 20.23 6.12 3.98
N THR A 153 19.64 6.33 2.80
CA THR A 153 20.28 6.48 1.49
C THR A 153 19.57 7.59 0.71
N PRO A 154 20.24 8.24 -0.27
CA PRO A 154 19.58 9.16 -1.17
C PRO A 154 18.42 8.50 -1.90
N TRP A 155 17.23 9.11 -1.85
CA TRP A 155 16.08 8.60 -2.59
C TRP A 155 16.28 8.74 -4.10
N THR A 156 15.74 7.80 -4.85
CA THR A 156 15.79 7.84 -6.33
C THR A 156 15.20 9.13 -6.86
N GLU A 157 14.09 9.58 -6.30
CA GLU A 157 13.41 10.82 -6.65
C GLU A 157 14.35 12.03 -6.51
N TYR A 158 15.09 12.11 -5.40
CA TYR A 158 16.09 13.17 -5.17
C TYR A 158 17.17 13.16 -6.24
N LEU A 159 17.73 12.00 -6.56
CA LEU A 159 18.77 11.86 -7.58
C LEU A 159 18.27 12.28 -8.97
N VAL A 160 17.03 11.94 -9.31
CA VAL A 160 16.37 12.36 -10.56
C VAL A 160 16.22 13.87 -10.60
N MET A 161 15.70 14.47 -9.53
CA MET A 161 15.52 15.92 -9.44
C MET A 161 16.85 16.68 -9.65
N LEU A 162 17.94 16.18 -9.04
CA LEU A 162 19.27 16.75 -9.24
C LEU A 162 19.74 16.64 -10.69
N ALA A 163 19.58 15.44 -11.29
CA ALA A 163 20.03 15.18 -12.67
C ALA A 163 19.25 16.02 -13.68
N THR A 164 17.92 16.09 -13.54
CA THR A 164 17.03 16.85 -14.43
C THR A 164 17.36 18.34 -14.40
N ASP A 165 17.63 18.88 -13.23
CA ASP A 165 17.91 20.30 -13.05
C ASP A 165 19.42 20.64 -13.16
N LYS A 166 20.23 19.66 -13.58
CA LYS A 166 21.69 19.80 -13.78
C LYS A 166 22.41 20.37 -12.55
N VAL A 167 22.08 19.85 -11.38
CA VAL A 167 22.67 20.25 -10.10
C VAL A 167 24.05 19.63 -9.96
N ASP A 168 25.03 20.42 -9.57
CA ASP A 168 26.36 19.94 -9.18
C ASP A 168 26.26 19.42 -7.71
N ARG A 169 26.10 18.12 -7.56
CA ARG A 169 25.96 17.48 -6.25
C ARG A 169 27.16 17.67 -5.33
N THR A 170 28.36 17.96 -5.91
CA THR A 170 29.56 18.23 -5.10
C THR A 170 29.47 19.54 -4.32
N LYS A 171 28.54 20.42 -4.70
CA LYS A 171 28.26 21.68 -4.01
C LYS A 171 27.18 21.53 -2.94
N ILE A 172 26.59 20.36 -2.78
CA ILE A 172 25.58 20.09 -1.75
C ILE A 172 26.27 19.47 -0.53
N THR A 173 25.91 19.94 0.66
CA THR A 173 26.29 19.25 1.90
C THR A 173 25.19 18.27 2.27
N GLU A 174 25.39 16.99 1.98
CA GLU A 174 24.45 15.95 2.37
C GLU A 174 24.64 15.60 3.84
N VAL A 175 23.54 15.71 4.63
CA VAL A 175 23.53 15.50 6.07
C VAL A 175 22.66 14.29 6.40
N PRO A 176 23.17 13.25 7.05
CA PRO A 176 22.34 12.15 7.53
C PRO A 176 21.25 12.66 8.50
N VAL A 177 19.98 12.33 8.21
CA VAL A 177 18.83 12.68 9.06
C VAL A 177 17.98 11.46 9.35
N GLY A 178 17.27 11.50 10.48
CA GLY A 178 16.28 10.50 10.84
C GLY A 178 14.88 10.79 10.27
N PHE A 179 13.88 10.32 11.00
CA PHE A 179 12.46 10.58 10.69
C PHE A 179 11.88 11.73 11.51
N SER A 180 12.71 12.44 12.26
CA SER A 180 12.35 13.67 12.95
C SER A 180 12.23 14.82 11.93
N SER A 181 11.41 15.79 12.27
CA SER A 181 11.25 17.00 11.46
C SER A 181 11.96 18.22 12.09
N VAL A 182 12.59 18.03 13.26
CA VAL A 182 13.29 19.09 13.99
C VAL A 182 14.51 19.60 13.23
N GLU A 183 15.14 18.76 12.43
CA GLU A 183 16.35 19.11 11.67
C GLU A 183 16.07 20.28 10.71
N LEU A 184 14.91 20.31 10.07
CA LEU A 184 14.51 21.43 9.23
C LEU A 184 14.12 22.65 10.08
N LYS A 185 13.35 22.43 11.16
CA LYS A 185 12.94 23.52 12.06
C LYS A 185 14.15 24.26 12.62
N ASP A 186 15.12 23.52 13.13
CA ASP A 186 16.30 24.09 13.81
C ASP A 186 17.40 24.54 12.85
N GLY A 187 17.22 24.38 11.53
CA GLY A 187 18.18 24.79 10.50
C GLY A 187 19.44 23.92 10.43
N ILE A 188 19.37 22.68 10.94
CA ILE A 188 20.41 21.67 10.77
C ILE A 188 20.53 21.33 9.28
N VAL A 189 19.38 21.25 8.60
CA VAL A 189 19.30 21.15 7.13
C VAL A 189 18.41 22.27 6.56
N ASP A 190 18.64 22.63 5.31
CA ASP A 190 17.85 23.59 4.54
C ASP A 190 16.72 22.88 3.76
N VAL A 191 16.96 21.62 3.40
CA VAL A 191 16.06 20.74 2.64
C VAL A 191 15.91 19.42 3.38
N LEU A 192 14.66 19.02 3.66
CA LEU A 192 14.35 17.79 4.38
C LEU A 192 13.54 16.83 3.49
N PRO A 193 13.98 15.57 3.29
CA PRO A 193 13.13 14.56 2.66
C PRO A 193 11.95 14.20 3.57
N VAL A 194 10.74 14.26 3.02
CA VAL A 194 9.49 14.07 3.77
C VAL A 194 8.54 13.12 3.04
N PHE A 195 7.65 12.49 3.80
CA PHE A 195 6.45 11.88 3.26
C PHE A 195 5.31 12.90 3.27
N THR A 196 4.73 13.17 2.12
CA THR A 196 3.74 14.25 1.90
C THR A 196 2.55 14.18 2.85
N GLY A 197 2.16 13.00 3.28
CA GLY A 197 1.05 12.78 4.23
C GLY A 197 1.49 12.73 5.71
N ASN A 198 2.72 13.06 6.05
CA ASN A 198 3.20 12.94 7.44
C ASN A 198 3.94 14.18 7.94
N GLU A 199 5.22 14.37 7.56
CA GLU A 199 6.06 15.42 8.14
C GLU A 199 5.55 16.84 7.89
N PRO A 200 4.87 17.20 6.77
CA PRO A 200 4.32 18.54 6.62
C PRO A 200 3.29 18.90 7.70
N PHE A 201 2.48 17.91 8.14
CA PHE A 201 1.56 18.11 9.27
C PHE A 201 2.32 18.38 10.56
N VAL A 202 3.34 17.58 10.86
CA VAL A 202 4.18 17.71 12.06
C VAL A 202 4.88 19.07 12.08
N LEU A 203 5.51 19.45 10.97
CA LEU A 203 6.20 20.73 10.83
C LEU A 203 5.25 21.89 11.10
N LYS A 204 4.08 21.91 10.46
CA LYS A 204 3.12 23.01 10.63
C LYS A 204 2.45 23.01 12.00
N ASN A 205 1.90 21.88 12.44
CA ASN A 205 0.96 21.86 13.58
C ASN A 205 1.65 21.58 14.92
N GLN A 206 2.81 20.92 14.93
CA GLN A 206 3.52 20.58 16.16
C GLN A 206 4.79 21.42 16.34
N LEU A 207 5.45 21.80 15.25
CA LEU A 207 6.70 22.54 15.27
C LEU A 207 6.56 24.00 14.84
N ASN A 208 5.34 24.45 14.49
CA ASN A 208 5.02 25.81 14.01
C ASN A 208 5.97 26.28 12.88
N THR A 209 6.24 25.38 11.94
CA THR A 209 7.14 25.63 10.81
C THR A 209 6.39 25.40 9.50
N GLU A 210 6.08 26.48 8.77
CA GLU A 210 5.48 26.38 7.44
C GLU A 210 6.53 25.99 6.41
N VAL A 211 6.14 25.12 5.49
CA VAL A 211 7.01 24.59 4.45
C VAL A 211 6.38 24.63 3.07
N ASP A 212 7.21 24.78 2.07
CA ASP A 212 6.89 24.48 0.68
C ASP A 212 7.43 23.09 0.32
N LEU A 213 6.74 22.38 -0.57
CA LEU A 213 7.12 21.04 -1.01
C LEU A 213 7.57 21.09 -2.47
N LEU A 214 8.78 20.60 -2.72
CA LEU A 214 9.25 20.30 -4.06
C LEU A 214 8.87 18.85 -4.37
N LEU A 215 7.88 18.69 -5.24
CA LEU A 215 7.35 17.38 -5.62
C LEU A 215 8.19 16.82 -6.79
N PRO A 216 8.62 15.54 -6.71
CA PRO A 216 9.49 14.95 -7.73
C PRO A 216 8.93 14.97 -9.15
N ASP A 217 7.60 14.83 -9.30
CA ASP A 217 6.92 14.86 -10.60
C ASP A 217 6.95 16.23 -11.29
N GLN A 218 7.24 17.30 -10.55
CA GLN A 218 7.50 18.63 -11.13
C GLN A 218 8.93 18.77 -11.67
N PHE A 219 9.82 17.83 -11.35
CA PHE A 219 11.26 17.89 -11.66
C PHE A 219 11.75 16.60 -12.34
N GLY A 220 10.92 16.03 -13.22
CA GLY A 220 11.34 14.96 -14.12
C GLY A 220 11.14 13.53 -13.62
N TYR A 221 10.65 13.33 -12.39
CA TYR A 221 10.30 11.99 -11.94
C TYR A 221 8.90 11.63 -12.45
N PRO A 222 8.71 10.48 -13.12
CA PRO A 222 7.38 10.07 -13.56
C PRO A 222 6.40 9.94 -12.38
N PRO A 223 5.11 10.25 -12.57
CA PRO A 223 4.11 10.15 -11.52
C PRO A 223 3.72 8.68 -11.26
N ILE A 224 4.62 7.95 -10.61
CA ILE A 224 4.45 6.58 -10.13
C ILE A 224 4.42 6.62 -8.60
N GLY A 225 3.32 6.16 -8.02
CA GLY A 225 3.14 6.07 -6.57
C GLY A 225 3.17 4.64 -6.06
N THR A 226 2.34 4.35 -5.07
CA THR A 226 2.25 3.01 -4.47
C THR A 226 1.57 2.04 -5.42
N SER A 227 2.19 0.88 -5.61
CA SER A 227 1.72 -0.21 -6.46
C SER A 227 1.56 -1.49 -5.65
N THR A 228 0.65 -2.36 -6.09
CA THR A 228 0.56 -3.74 -5.60
C THR A 228 1.55 -4.63 -6.34
N VAL A 229 2.40 -5.32 -5.59
CA VAL A 229 3.26 -6.37 -6.10
C VAL A 229 2.70 -7.74 -5.69
N VAL A 230 2.69 -8.69 -6.62
CA VAL A 230 2.24 -10.07 -6.39
C VAL A 230 3.34 -11.07 -6.73
N ASN A 231 3.27 -12.26 -6.12
CA ASN A 231 4.09 -13.39 -6.58
C ASN A 231 3.65 -13.79 -7.99
N ALA A 232 4.56 -13.72 -8.97
CA ALA A 232 4.25 -13.96 -10.38
C ALA A 232 3.82 -15.39 -10.66
N ASN A 233 4.40 -16.39 -9.96
CA ASN A 233 4.02 -17.79 -10.12
C ASN A 233 2.62 -18.04 -9.56
N TYR A 234 2.31 -17.44 -8.41
CA TYR A 234 0.97 -17.50 -7.83
C TYR A 234 -0.05 -16.85 -8.75
N ALA A 235 0.22 -15.66 -9.25
CA ALA A 235 -0.66 -14.94 -10.17
C ALA A 235 -0.95 -15.73 -11.45
N LYS A 236 0.06 -16.43 -11.98
CA LYS A 236 -0.09 -17.32 -13.14
C LYS A 236 -0.95 -18.55 -12.84
N SER A 237 -0.76 -19.16 -11.67
CA SER A 237 -1.46 -20.40 -11.31
C SER A 237 -2.87 -20.16 -10.75
N ASN A 238 -3.11 -19.00 -10.13
CA ASN A 238 -4.34 -18.65 -9.42
C ASN A 238 -4.88 -17.27 -9.87
N PRO A 239 -5.07 -17.01 -11.17
CA PRO A 239 -5.43 -15.68 -11.66
C PRO A 239 -6.81 -15.21 -11.17
N ALA A 240 -7.72 -16.13 -10.85
CA ALA A 240 -9.03 -15.81 -10.30
C ALA A 240 -8.92 -15.21 -8.90
N GLU A 241 -8.02 -15.74 -8.06
CA GLU A 241 -7.80 -15.28 -6.68
C GLU A 241 -7.14 -13.89 -6.66
N VAL A 242 -6.16 -13.66 -7.54
CA VAL A 242 -5.54 -12.31 -7.68
C VAL A 242 -6.56 -11.30 -8.21
N THR A 243 -7.42 -11.70 -9.15
CA THR A 243 -8.53 -10.84 -9.62
C THR A 243 -9.51 -10.52 -8.50
N ALA A 244 -9.90 -11.52 -7.69
CA ALA A 244 -10.77 -11.37 -6.54
C ALA A 244 -10.16 -10.43 -5.48
N PHE A 245 -8.87 -10.61 -5.19
CA PHE A 245 -8.11 -9.73 -4.30
C PHE A 245 -8.12 -8.29 -4.80
N LEU A 246 -7.71 -8.05 -6.05
CA LEU A 246 -7.65 -6.70 -6.61
C LEU A 246 -9.03 -6.03 -6.62
N ARG A 247 -10.08 -6.77 -6.99
CA ARG A 247 -11.47 -6.26 -6.99
C ARG A 247 -11.90 -5.82 -5.59
N ALA A 248 -11.65 -6.63 -4.57
CA ALA A 248 -11.99 -6.30 -3.19
C ALA A 248 -11.19 -5.09 -2.68
N THR A 249 -9.90 -5.01 -3.01
CA THR A 249 -9.03 -3.88 -2.64
C THR A 249 -9.52 -2.58 -3.28
N LEU A 250 -9.84 -2.59 -4.57
CA LEU A 250 -10.38 -1.42 -5.27
C LEU A 250 -11.75 -1.02 -4.72
N LYS A 251 -12.57 -1.98 -4.27
CA LYS A 251 -13.83 -1.68 -3.56
C LYS A 251 -13.57 -0.98 -2.23
N GLY A 252 -12.54 -1.38 -1.51
CA GLY A 252 -12.06 -0.67 -0.31
C GLY A 252 -11.58 0.74 -0.61
N ALA A 253 -10.92 0.95 -1.77
CA ALA A 253 -10.50 2.28 -2.22
C ALA A 253 -11.67 3.18 -2.59
N GLU A 254 -12.69 2.67 -3.30
CA GLU A 254 -13.94 3.41 -3.55
C GLU A 254 -14.64 3.81 -2.25
N TYR A 255 -14.72 2.87 -1.28
CA TYR A 255 -15.29 3.17 0.03
C TYR A 255 -14.50 4.26 0.75
N MET A 256 -13.15 4.14 0.75
CA MET A 256 -12.28 5.15 1.34
C MET A 256 -12.57 6.54 0.77
N VAL A 257 -12.67 6.69 -0.53
CA VAL A 257 -12.94 7.98 -1.19
C VAL A 257 -14.29 8.56 -0.78
N ALA A 258 -15.30 7.71 -0.61
CA ALA A 258 -16.67 8.14 -0.31
C ALA A 258 -16.94 8.39 1.19
N ASN A 259 -16.16 7.79 2.11
CA ASN A 259 -16.49 7.70 3.54
C ASN A 259 -15.30 8.09 4.42
N LYS A 260 -14.97 9.41 4.45
CA LYS A 260 -13.78 9.92 5.19
C LYS A 260 -13.81 9.57 6.67
N ALA A 261 -14.91 9.85 7.37
CA ALA A 261 -14.96 9.70 8.82
C ALA A 261 -14.74 8.27 9.28
N GLU A 262 -15.38 7.30 8.60
CA GLU A 262 -15.27 5.88 8.86
C GLU A 262 -13.90 5.34 8.47
N SER A 263 -13.36 5.79 7.34
CA SER A 263 -12.02 5.38 6.87
C SER A 263 -10.93 5.84 7.83
N VAL A 264 -11.00 7.08 8.32
CA VAL A 264 -10.09 7.59 9.34
C VAL A 264 -10.27 6.83 10.66
N GLN A 265 -11.50 6.48 11.03
CA GLN A 265 -11.75 5.68 12.24
C GLN A 265 -11.12 4.30 12.14
N ILE A 266 -11.23 3.63 11.00
CA ILE A 266 -10.55 2.34 10.74
C ILE A 266 -9.02 2.54 10.83
N ALA A 267 -8.46 3.58 10.21
CA ALA A 267 -7.03 3.84 10.29
C ALA A 267 -6.55 4.03 11.74
N VAL A 268 -7.26 4.81 12.54
CA VAL A 268 -6.95 5.03 13.97
C VAL A 268 -7.03 3.74 14.78
N GLN A 269 -7.99 2.87 14.49
CA GLN A 269 -8.14 1.58 15.18
C GLN A 269 -6.93 0.66 15.00
N TYR A 270 -6.31 0.70 13.82
CA TYR A 270 -5.17 -0.17 13.48
C TYR A 270 -3.81 0.51 13.60
N ALA A 271 -3.79 1.83 13.73
CA ALA A 271 -2.55 2.57 13.90
C ALA A 271 -1.93 2.27 15.26
N GLY A 272 -0.62 2.09 15.26
CA GLY A 272 0.14 2.10 16.51
C GLY A 272 0.12 3.47 17.20
N PRO A 273 0.65 3.58 18.42
CA PRO A 273 0.75 4.85 19.14
C PRO A 273 1.60 5.88 18.37
N GLY A 274 1.32 7.16 18.53
CA GLY A 274 2.16 8.26 18.05
C GLY A 274 1.56 9.18 17.00
N LYS A 275 0.40 8.84 16.39
CA LYS A 275 -0.33 9.77 15.50
C LYS A 275 -1.66 10.17 16.10
N THR A 276 -1.99 11.46 15.98
CA THR A 276 -3.31 11.95 16.36
C THR A 276 -4.35 11.68 15.26
N ARG A 277 -5.65 11.78 15.61
CA ARG A 277 -6.72 11.67 14.62
C ARG A 277 -6.58 12.71 13.50
N GLU A 278 -6.24 13.94 13.85
CA GLU A 278 -6.06 15.04 12.89
C GLU A 278 -4.90 14.75 11.92
N GLN A 279 -3.86 14.10 12.39
CA GLN A 279 -2.74 13.65 11.54
C GLN A 279 -3.19 12.55 10.56
N HIS A 280 -4.08 11.64 11.00
CA HIS A 280 -4.68 10.66 10.10
C HIS A 280 -5.63 11.31 9.09
N GLU A 281 -6.40 12.31 9.49
CA GLU A 281 -7.27 13.09 8.59
C GLU A 281 -6.47 13.83 7.52
N PHE A 282 -5.37 14.46 7.91
CA PHE A 282 -4.45 15.09 6.96
C PHE A 282 -3.85 14.06 5.97
N GLN A 283 -3.37 12.93 6.48
CA GLN A 283 -2.82 11.87 5.66
C GLN A 283 -3.86 11.29 4.70
N TYR A 284 -5.10 11.10 5.17
CA TYR A 284 -6.22 10.66 4.34
C TYR A 284 -6.46 11.63 3.18
N ASP A 285 -6.52 12.94 3.43
CA ASP A 285 -6.79 13.94 2.38
C ASP A 285 -5.70 13.92 1.29
N VAL A 286 -4.43 13.79 1.70
CA VAL A 286 -3.31 13.62 0.76
C VAL A 286 -3.46 12.33 -0.03
N THR A 287 -3.77 11.22 0.63
CA THR A 287 -3.87 9.90 -0.01
C THR A 287 -5.04 9.84 -1.00
N VAL A 288 -6.22 10.33 -0.61
CA VAL A 288 -7.40 10.35 -1.50
C VAL A 288 -7.14 11.20 -2.74
N ARG A 289 -6.53 12.39 -2.57
CA ARG A 289 -6.12 13.19 -3.72
C ARG A 289 -5.27 12.39 -4.70
N ASP A 290 -4.30 11.62 -4.19
CA ASP A 290 -3.36 10.88 -5.03
C ASP A 290 -3.98 9.59 -5.61
N LEU A 291 -4.98 8.99 -4.94
CA LEU A 291 -5.79 7.87 -5.44
C LEU A 291 -6.60 8.23 -6.68
N VAL A 292 -7.20 9.44 -6.68
CA VAL A 292 -8.14 9.85 -7.74
C VAL A 292 -7.55 10.82 -8.75
N SER A 293 -6.25 11.09 -8.69
CA SER A 293 -5.56 12.00 -9.61
C SER A 293 -5.11 11.32 -10.91
N GLY A 294 -4.50 12.08 -11.80
CA GLY A 294 -3.87 11.57 -13.02
C GLY A 294 -4.83 10.74 -13.86
N ILE A 295 -4.35 9.61 -14.38
CA ILE A 295 -5.14 8.73 -15.24
C ILE A 295 -6.29 8.03 -14.49
N ALA A 296 -6.15 7.86 -13.17
CA ALA A 296 -7.18 7.25 -12.34
C ALA A 296 -8.49 8.07 -12.33
N ALA A 297 -8.42 9.39 -12.52
CA ALA A 297 -9.59 10.26 -12.62
C ALA A 297 -10.57 9.87 -13.75
N THR A 298 -10.06 9.22 -14.80
CA THR A 298 -10.85 8.84 -15.99
C THR A 298 -10.93 7.33 -16.21
N LYS A 299 -9.93 6.59 -15.75
CA LYS A 299 -9.82 5.14 -15.99
C LYS A 299 -10.11 4.29 -14.76
N GLY A 300 -10.36 4.92 -13.60
CA GLY A 300 -10.64 4.26 -12.32
C GLY A 300 -9.42 4.13 -11.42
N ILE A 301 -9.68 4.02 -10.11
CA ILE A 301 -8.63 3.85 -9.09
C ILE A 301 -7.83 2.59 -9.39
N GLY A 302 -6.52 2.67 -9.19
CA GLY A 302 -5.60 1.56 -9.45
C GLY A 302 -5.13 1.45 -10.91
N TYR A 303 -5.71 2.20 -11.84
CA TYR A 303 -5.36 2.09 -13.24
C TYR A 303 -3.93 2.56 -13.52
N VAL A 304 -3.26 1.82 -14.40
CA VAL A 304 -1.88 2.10 -14.85
C VAL A 304 -1.71 1.65 -16.29
N THR A 305 -0.84 2.34 -17.01
CA THR A 305 -0.49 1.98 -18.39
C THR A 305 0.92 1.42 -18.50
N PRO A 306 1.18 0.52 -19.46
CA PRO A 306 2.55 0.13 -19.80
C PRO A 306 3.46 1.31 -20.10
N ALA A 307 2.94 2.38 -20.73
CA ALA A 307 3.71 3.58 -21.06
C ALA A 307 4.22 4.33 -19.80
N GLN A 308 3.42 4.40 -18.73
CA GLN A 308 3.87 5.00 -17.45
C GLN A 308 5.04 4.20 -16.86
N TRP A 309 4.94 2.87 -16.82
CA TRP A 309 6.02 2.02 -16.33
C TRP A 309 7.23 2.01 -17.25
N GLN A 310 7.04 2.07 -18.59
CA GLN A 310 8.15 2.17 -19.53
C GLN A 310 8.98 3.45 -19.26
N ALA A 311 8.31 4.60 -19.09
CA ALA A 311 9.01 5.85 -18.76
C ALA A 311 9.79 5.74 -17.44
N GLN A 312 9.25 5.05 -16.45
CA GLN A 312 9.93 4.79 -15.18
C GLN A 312 11.17 3.89 -15.37
N LEU A 313 11.04 2.80 -16.15
CA LEU A 313 12.16 1.90 -16.43
C LEU A 313 13.27 2.59 -17.21
N ASP A 314 12.91 3.44 -18.19
CA ASP A 314 13.85 4.23 -18.95
C ASP A 314 14.66 5.14 -18.02
N LEU A 315 13.99 5.90 -17.18
CA LEU A 315 14.62 6.79 -16.22
C LEU A 315 15.54 6.06 -15.23
N LEU A 316 15.06 4.97 -14.61
CA LEU A 316 15.85 4.18 -13.67
C LEU A 316 17.10 3.57 -14.31
N SER A 317 17.00 3.17 -15.60
CA SER A 317 18.11 2.65 -16.39
C SER A 317 19.12 3.74 -16.71
N ASP A 318 18.67 4.90 -17.19
CA ASP A 318 19.52 6.03 -17.57
C ASP A 318 20.33 6.53 -16.36
N LEU A 319 19.73 6.53 -15.20
CA LEU A 319 20.38 6.90 -13.93
C LEU A 319 21.16 5.75 -13.27
N LYS A 320 21.19 4.57 -13.89
CA LYS A 320 21.87 3.38 -13.37
C LYS A 320 21.40 2.96 -11.96
N VAL A 321 20.13 3.21 -11.65
CA VAL A 321 19.50 2.81 -10.38
C VAL A 321 19.10 1.35 -10.42
N ILE A 322 18.78 0.81 -11.60
CA ILE A 322 18.53 -0.61 -11.84
C ILE A 322 19.71 -1.26 -12.56
N THR A 323 19.96 -2.52 -12.23
CA THR A 323 21.12 -3.28 -12.75
C THR A 323 20.96 -3.69 -14.21
N ALA A 324 19.73 -3.86 -14.68
CA ALA A 324 19.35 -4.09 -16.06
C ALA A 324 17.98 -3.51 -16.32
N LYS A 325 17.67 -3.17 -17.57
CA LYS A 325 16.34 -2.69 -17.98
C LYS A 325 15.51 -3.87 -18.48
N PRO A 326 14.54 -4.37 -17.70
CA PRO A 326 13.66 -5.42 -18.16
C PRO A 326 12.65 -4.87 -19.19
N LYS A 327 11.97 -5.78 -19.90
CA LYS A 327 10.78 -5.39 -20.67
C LYS A 327 9.66 -5.01 -19.69
N VAL A 328 8.80 -4.08 -20.09
CA VAL A 328 7.70 -3.63 -19.23
C VAL A 328 6.74 -4.77 -18.88
N GLU A 329 6.54 -5.73 -19.80
CA GLU A 329 5.70 -6.91 -19.62
C GLU A 329 6.28 -7.89 -18.56
N ASP A 330 7.59 -7.80 -18.30
CA ASP A 330 8.22 -8.57 -17.24
C ASP A 330 8.04 -7.95 -15.85
N VAL A 331 7.59 -6.71 -15.78
CA VAL A 331 7.37 -5.97 -14.53
C VAL A 331 5.89 -5.79 -14.24
N LEU A 332 5.09 -5.38 -15.24
CA LEU A 332 3.70 -5.00 -15.11
C LEU A 332 2.77 -5.99 -15.82
N ASP A 333 1.68 -6.37 -15.16
CA ASP A 333 0.57 -7.14 -15.73
C ASP A 333 -0.76 -6.40 -15.51
N THR A 334 -1.24 -5.70 -16.52
CA THR A 334 -2.51 -4.96 -16.48
C THR A 334 -3.74 -5.83 -16.71
N SER A 335 -3.58 -7.10 -17.08
CA SER A 335 -4.69 -8.00 -17.41
C SER A 335 -5.66 -8.23 -16.25
N PHE A 336 -5.21 -8.01 -15.01
CA PHE A 336 -6.05 -8.05 -13.81
C PHE A 336 -6.95 -6.81 -13.72
N LEU A 337 -6.44 -5.62 -14.07
CA LEU A 337 -7.24 -4.38 -14.12
C LEU A 337 -8.34 -4.47 -15.17
N ASP A 338 -8.05 -5.03 -16.33
CA ASP A 338 -9.01 -5.21 -17.42
C ASP A 338 -10.20 -6.11 -17.02
N LYS A 339 -9.99 -7.01 -16.05
CA LYS A 339 -11.05 -7.89 -15.50
C LYS A 339 -11.90 -7.22 -14.43
N VAL A 340 -11.38 -6.21 -13.75
CA VAL A 340 -12.06 -5.57 -12.62
C VAL A 340 -12.57 -4.17 -12.92
N LEU A 341 -12.03 -3.48 -13.93
CA LEU A 341 -12.45 -2.15 -14.36
C LEU A 341 -13.11 -2.22 -15.74
N LYS A 342 -14.25 -1.56 -15.89
CA LYS A 342 -14.93 -1.36 -17.18
C LYS A 342 -15.34 0.10 -17.30
N ASP A 343 -14.94 0.76 -18.37
CA ASP A 343 -15.24 2.17 -18.63
C ASP A 343 -14.89 3.09 -17.42
N GLY A 344 -13.77 2.81 -16.77
CA GLY A 344 -13.30 3.56 -15.60
C GLY A 344 -14.05 3.27 -14.29
N LYS A 345 -14.92 2.26 -14.27
CA LYS A 345 -15.72 1.88 -13.10
C LYS A 345 -15.38 0.47 -12.64
N LEU A 346 -15.34 0.27 -11.32
CA LEU A 346 -15.19 -1.05 -10.75
C LEU A 346 -16.41 -1.92 -11.03
N VAL A 347 -16.17 -3.13 -11.55
CA VAL A 347 -17.19 -4.18 -11.70
C VAL A 347 -17.31 -4.94 -10.39
N TRP A 348 -18.38 -4.69 -9.64
CA TRP A 348 -18.65 -5.30 -8.33
C TRP A 348 -20.02 -5.96 -8.29
N PRO A 349 -20.19 -7.18 -7.71
CA PRO A 349 -19.13 -8.07 -7.15
C PRO A 349 -18.33 -8.86 -8.20
N GLY A 350 -18.72 -8.84 -9.45
CA GLY A 350 -18.07 -9.50 -10.59
C GLY A 350 -18.61 -10.90 -10.89
#